data_cfa957ee07d96dc6c3aef64a0bfbec01
#
_entry.id   cfa957ee07d96dc6c3aef64a0bfbec01
#
_cell.length_a   1.000
_cell.length_b   1.000
_cell.length_c   1.000
_cell.angle_alpha   90.00
_cell.angle_beta   90.00
_cell.angle_gamma   90.00
#
_symmetry.space_group_name_H-M   'P 1'
#
loop_
_entity.id
_entity.type
_entity.pdbx_description
1 polymer ?
#
loop_
_entity_poly.entity_id
_entity_poly.type
_entity_poly.pdbx_seq_one_letter_code
_entity_poly.pdbx_strand_id
1 'polypeptide(L)'
;MHDKVVSAYMKNTIHTREFSINDYDAAVELWKRVEGLEIAEGDDKKSVARFLSRNPGLSRIATDGSVIVGVSLCGHDGRRGHIYHLAVDPRYQGTGLGKRLVQECFSGLRDAGIQRAIILVADDNARGREFWRHCDWEELSGAVAMGKDVGGFAANDEARMTNDEAAT
;
A
#
# COMPACT_ATOMS: atom_id res chain seq x y z
N MET A 1 -41.89 3.68 -18.32
CA MET A 1 -41.27 2.38 -18.70
C MET A 1 -39.94 2.60 -19.42
N HIS A 2 -39.01 3.44 -18.83
CA HIS A 2 -37.74 3.78 -19.52
C HIS A 2 -36.50 3.80 -18.60
N ASP A 3 -36.59 3.20 -17.39
CA ASP A 3 -35.48 3.32 -16.40
C ASP A 3 -34.82 2.00 -15.99
N LYS A 4 -34.95 0.94 -16.78
CA LYS A 4 -34.32 -0.36 -16.48
C LYS A 4 -33.23 -0.82 -17.44
N VAL A 5 -32.81 -0.02 -18.39
CA VAL A 5 -31.89 -0.45 -19.47
C VAL A 5 -30.45 0.08 -19.27
N VAL A 6 -30.17 0.94 -18.30
CA VAL A 6 -28.82 1.55 -18.11
C VAL A 6 -27.92 0.76 -17.14
N SER A 7 -28.43 -0.32 -16.51
CA SER A 7 -27.65 -1.11 -15.53
C SER A 7 -26.94 -2.34 -16.08
N ALA A 8 -26.86 -2.48 -17.38
CA ALA A 8 -26.14 -3.59 -18.03
C ALA A 8 -24.82 -3.16 -18.68
N TYR A 9 -24.18 -2.10 -18.18
CA TYR A 9 -22.80 -1.85 -18.53
C TYR A 9 -21.95 -2.93 -17.86
N MET A 10 -21.31 -3.73 -18.68
CA MET A 10 -20.39 -4.80 -18.38
C MET A 10 -19.61 -4.48 -17.09
N LYS A 11 -19.86 -5.21 -16.00
CA LYS A 11 -18.90 -5.32 -14.92
C LYS A 11 -17.68 -5.97 -15.55
N ASN A 12 -16.73 -5.17 -16.00
CA ASN A 12 -15.45 -5.69 -16.38
C ASN A 12 -14.95 -6.53 -15.19
N THR A 13 -14.52 -7.73 -15.47
CA THR A 13 -13.99 -8.60 -14.42
C THR A 13 -12.72 -7.94 -13.89
N ILE A 14 -12.65 -7.70 -12.58
CA ILE A 14 -11.47 -7.18 -11.95
C ILE A 14 -10.37 -8.24 -11.99
N HIS A 15 -9.27 -7.92 -12.64
CA HIS A 15 -8.10 -8.78 -12.74
C HIS A 15 -7.05 -8.32 -11.73
N THR A 16 -6.35 -9.29 -11.15
CA THR A 16 -5.22 -9.03 -10.26
C THR A 16 -3.95 -9.62 -10.87
N ARG A 17 -2.85 -8.94 -10.70
CA ARG A 17 -1.53 -9.38 -11.13
C ARG A 17 -0.41 -8.81 -10.24
N GLU A 18 0.79 -9.27 -10.46
CA GLU A 18 1.98 -8.69 -9.82
C GLU A 18 2.11 -7.20 -10.16
N PHE A 19 2.53 -6.43 -9.15
CA PHE A 19 2.90 -5.03 -9.32
C PHE A 19 4.25 -4.93 -10.02
N SER A 20 4.28 -4.21 -11.13
CA SER A 20 5.48 -3.88 -11.87
C SER A 20 5.86 -2.43 -11.65
N ILE A 21 7.15 -2.08 -11.75
CA ILE A 21 7.59 -0.68 -11.63
C ILE A 21 6.99 0.24 -12.71
N ASN A 22 6.55 -0.32 -13.82
CA ASN A 22 5.82 0.43 -14.85
C ASN A 22 4.43 0.91 -14.38
N ASP A 23 3.89 0.30 -13.33
CA ASP A 23 2.61 0.68 -12.72
C ASP A 23 2.76 1.81 -11.70
N TYR A 24 3.99 2.20 -11.35
CA TYR A 24 4.29 3.10 -10.25
C TYR A 24 3.53 4.43 -10.34
N ASP A 25 3.57 5.09 -11.49
CA ASP A 25 2.97 6.43 -11.62
C ASP A 25 1.44 6.36 -11.41
N ALA A 26 0.78 5.33 -11.95
CA ALA A 26 -0.65 5.10 -11.75
C ALA A 26 -0.98 4.67 -10.30
N ALA A 27 -0.10 3.92 -9.65
CA ALA A 27 -0.24 3.55 -8.24
C ALA A 27 -0.16 4.78 -7.33
N VAL A 28 0.79 5.68 -7.56
CA VAL A 28 0.93 6.95 -6.81
C VAL A 28 -0.34 7.80 -6.95
N GLU A 29 -0.90 7.89 -8.16
CA GLU A 29 -2.16 8.62 -8.36
C GLU A 29 -3.34 7.98 -7.60
N LEU A 30 -3.34 6.66 -7.45
CA LEU A 30 -4.33 6.00 -6.60
C LEU A 30 -4.07 6.28 -5.11
N TRP A 31 -2.82 6.20 -4.65
CA TRP A 31 -2.47 6.47 -3.25
C TRP A 31 -2.90 7.86 -2.81
N LYS A 32 -2.70 8.89 -3.65
CA LYS A 32 -3.14 10.28 -3.37
C LYS A 32 -4.65 10.44 -3.18
N ARG A 33 -5.46 9.52 -3.70
CA ARG A 33 -6.93 9.59 -3.63
C ARG A 33 -7.52 8.77 -2.49
N VAL A 34 -6.72 7.95 -1.84
CA VAL A 34 -7.19 7.08 -0.75
C VAL A 34 -6.94 7.75 0.59
N GLU A 35 -8.01 7.98 1.33
CA GLU A 35 -7.95 8.56 2.67
C GLU A 35 -7.17 7.67 3.63
N GLY A 36 -6.34 8.25 4.46
CA GLY A 36 -5.54 7.56 5.48
C GLY A 36 -4.28 6.88 4.92
N LEU A 37 -3.91 7.18 3.67
CA LEU A 37 -2.66 6.73 3.07
C LEU A 37 -1.76 7.94 2.84
N GLU A 38 -0.59 7.95 3.47
CA GLU A 38 0.41 9.00 3.32
C GLU A 38 1.58 8.49 2.48
N ILE A 39 2.07 9.36 1.60
CA ILE A 39 3.29 9.12 0.81
C ILE A 39 4.44 9.75 1.60
N ALA A 40 5.45 8.94 1.92
CA ALA A 40 6.56 9.32 2.77
C ALA A 40 7.92 8.95 2.16
N GLU A 41 8.97 9.10 2.94
CA GLU A 41 10.33 8.70 2.57
C GLU A 41 10.36 7.20 2.23
N GLY A 42 10.99 6.88 1.09
CA GLY A 42 11.06 5.50 0.60
C GLY A 42 9.95 5.11 -0.37
N ASP A 43 8.99 6.01 -0.63
CA ASP A 43 7.92 5.79 -1.61
C ASP A 43 8.26 6.33 -3.01
N ASP A 44 9.44 6.88 -3.19
CA ASP A 44 9.93 7.29 -4.51
C ASP A 44 10.12 6.08 -5.45
N LYS A 45 10.06 6.33 -6.75
CA LYS A 45 10.11 5.28 -7.77
C LYS A 45 11.33 4.36 -7.66
N LYS A 46 12.50 4.92 -7.32
CA LYS A 46 13.75 4.17 -7.18
C LYS A 46 13.69 3.23 -5.96
N SER A 47 13.15 3.72 -4.86
CA SER A 47 12.99 2.94 -3.62
C SER A 47 11.95 1.83 -3.80
N VAL A 48 10.82 2.12 -4.44
CA VAL A 48 9.81 1.11 -4.76
C VAL A 48 10.37 0.07 -5.74
N ALA A 49 11.13 0.47 -6.76
CA ALA A 49 11.78 -0.48 -7.68
C ALA A 49 12.72 -1.44 -6.93
N ARG A 50 13.51 -0.92 -6.00
CA ARG A 50 14.39 -1.74 -5.15
C ARG A 50 13.59 -2.69 -4.25
N PHE A 51 12.49 -2.21 -3.66
CA PHE A 51 11.59 -3.03 -2.84
C PHE A 51 10.99 -4.20 -3.64
N LEU A 52 10.46 -3.94 -4.83
CA LEU A 52 9.89 -4.97 -5.72
C LEU A 52 10.95 -5.99 -6.15
N SER A 53 12.15 -5.54 -6.47
CA SER A 53 13.28 -6.41 -6.83
C SER A 53 13.70 -7.35 -5.69
N ARG A 54 13.61 -6.90 -4.43
CA ARG A 54 13.91 -7.73 -3.25
C ARG A 54 12.78 -8.67 -2.86
N ASN A 55 11.56 -8.37 -3.29
CA ASN A 55 10.34 -9.09 -2.93
C ASN A 55 9.52 -9.45 -4.19
N PRO A 56 10.09 -10.23 -5.12
CA PRO A 56 9.43 -10.55 -6.38
C PRO A 56 8.14 -11.32 -6.15
N GLY A 57 7.10 -10.99 -6.92
CA GLY A 57 5.82 -11.69 -6.94
C GLY A 57 4.88 -11.38 -5.77
N LEU A 58 5.30 -10.63 -4.75
CA LEU A 58 4.51 -10.41 -3.53
C LEU A 58 3.54 -9.23 -3.63
N SER A 59 3.97 -8.14 -4.24
CA SER A 59 3.13 -6.94 -4.40
C SER A 59 2.12 -7.13 -5.52
N ARG A 60 0.90 -6.63 -5.31
CA ARG A 60 -0.24 -6.89 -6.20
C ARG A 60 -0.91 -5.62 -6.66
N ILE A 61 -1.44 -5.64 -7.88
CA ILE A 61 -2.39 -4.65 -8.35
C ILE A 61 -3.68 -5.32 -8.81
N ALA A 62 -4.76 -4.55 -8.79
CA ALA A 62 -6.04 -4.88 -9.40
C ALA A 62 -6.37 -3.88 -10.48
N THR A 63 -6.88 -4.35 -11.60
CA THR A 63 -7.26 -3.53 -12.75
C THR A 63 -8.70 -3.78 -13.17
N ASP A 64 -9.37 -2.71 -13.58
CA ASP A 64 -10.60 -2.73 -14.36
C ASP A 64 -10.27 -2.28 -15.78
N GLY A 65 -10.22 -3.23 -16.72
CA GLY A 65 -9.61 -2.98 -18.01
C GLY A 65 -8.15 -2.57 -17.87
N SER A 66 -7.79 -1.38 -18.34
CA SER A 66 -6.44 -0.80 -18.24
C SER A 66 -6.21 0.07 -17.01
N VAL A 67 -7.26 0.33 -16.21
CA VAL A 67 -7.20 1.24 -15.07
C VAL A 67 -6.85 0.49 -13.79
N ILE A 68 -5.84 0.96 -13.06
CA ILE A 68 -5.50 0.43 -11.75
C ILE A 68 -6.54 0.93 -10.73
N VAL A 69 -7.19 0.00 -10.07
CA VAL A 69 -8.24 0.26 -9.07
C VAL A 69 -7.91 -0.28 -7.68
N GLY A 70 -6.81 -1.00 -7.56
CA GLY A 70 -6.28 -1.49 -6.29
C GLY A 70 -4.79 -1.75 -6.35
N VAL A 71 -4.10 -1.48 -5.26
CA VAL A 71 -2.65 -1.70 -5.11
C VAL A 71 -2.36 -2.21 -3.71
N SER A 72 -1.40 -3.10 -3.57
CA SER A 72 -0.80 -3.49 -2.30
C SER A 72 0.68 -3.74 -2.49
N LEU A 73 1.54 -3.05 -1.75
CA LEU A 73 2.94 -3.42 -1.62
C LEU A 73 3.08 -4.48 -0.54
N CYS A 74 3.77 -5.56 -0.85
CA CYS A 74 4.01 -6.66 0.06
C CYS A 74 5.45 -7.15 -0.04
N GLY A 75 6.07 -7.39 1.10
CA GLY A 75 7.42 -7.89 1.17
C GLY A 75 7.73 -8.54 2.51
N HIS A 76 8.96 -9.03 2.68
CA HIS A 76 9.45 -9.59 3.93
C HIS A 76 10.96 -9.37 4.09
N ASP A 77 11.42 -9.44 5.33
CA ASP A 77 12.83 -9.36 5.73
C ASP A 77 13.49 -10.76 5.89
N GLY A 78 12.80 -11.82 5.49
CA GLY A 78 13.19 -13.22 5.71
C GLY A 78 12.57 -13.82 6.98
N ARG A 79 11.98 -13.04 7.87
CA ARG A 79 11.35 -13.49 9.13
C ARG A 79 9.90 -13.06 9.26
N ARG A 80 9.60 -11.82 8.87
CA ARG A 80 8.26 -11.22 8.97
C ARG A 80 7.88 -10.55 7.68
N GLY A 81 6.62 -10.72 7.30
CA GLY A 81 6.02 -10.01 6.19
C GLY A 81 5.55 -8.62 6.59
N HIS A 82 5.47 -7.74 5.61
CA HIS A 82 4.90 -6.40 5.74
C HIS A 82 3.98 -6.12 4.56
N ILE A 83 2.85 -5.49 4.84
CA ILE A 83 1.99 -4.94 3.81
C ILE A 83 2.01 -3.42 3.96
N TYR A 84 2.28 -2.75 2.85
CA TYR A 84 2.31 -1.29 2.76
C TYR A 84 1.33 -0.83 1.69
N HIS A 85 0.84 0.39 1.80
CA HIS A 85 0.05 1.09 0.78
C HIS A 85 -1.07 0.24 0.17
N LEU A 86 -1.81 -0.50 1.01
CA LEU A 86 -3.05 -1.10 0.54
C LEU A 86 -4.03 0.01 0.20
N ALA A 87 -4.28 0.19 -1.07
CA ALA A 87 -5.17 1.19 -1.62
C ALA A 87 -6.21 0.55 -2.53
N VAL A 88 -7.46 0.92 -2.34
CA VAL A 88 -8.57 0.56 -3.24
C VAL A 88 -9.29 1.84 -3.63
N ASP A 89 -9.46 2.06 -4.92
CA ASP A 89 -10.21 3.20 -5.44
C ASP A 89 -11.57 3.29 -4.74
N PRO A 90 -11.98 4.47 -4.25
CA PRO A 90 -13.23 4.65 -3.49
C PRO A 90 -14.46 4.03 -4.16
N ARG A 91 -14.51 4.00 -5.50
CA ARG A 91 -15.63 3.40 -6.25
C ARG A 91 -15.70 1.87 -6.13
N TYR A 92 -14.60 1.22 -5.72
CA TYR A 92 -14.48 -0.24 -5.59
C TYR A 92 -14.35 -0.69 -4.13
N GLN A 93 -14.38 0.25 -3.18
CA GLN A 93 -14.40 -0.08 -1.75
C GLN A 93 -15.73 -0.76 -1.38
N GLY A 94 -15.69 -1.63 -0.36
CA GLY A 94 -16.86 -2.41 0.04
C GLY A 94 -17.23 -3.57 -0.89
N THR A 95 -16.43 -3.85 -1.92
CA THR A 95 -16.67 -4.96 -2.87
C THR A 95 -15.89 -6.23 -2.55
N GLY A 96 -15.05 -6.22 -1.51
CA GLY A 96 -14.14 -7.32 -1.16
C GLY A 96 -12.78 -7.26 -1.87
N LEU A 97 -12.53 -6.24 -2.70
CA LEU A 97 -11.29 -6.13 -3.47
C LEU A 97 -10.06 -5.98 -2.57
N GLY A 98 -10.13 -5.15 -1.53
CA GLY A 98 -9.04 -5.00 -0.55
C GLY A 98 -8.70 -6.31 0.14
N LYS A 99 -9.70 -7.05 0.60
CA LYS A 99 -9.53 -8.38 1.21
C LYS A 99 -8.88 -9.37 0.24
N ARG A 100 -9.28 -9.36 -1.04
CA ARG A 100 -8.67 -10.20 -2.08
C ARG A 100 -7.19 -9.90 -2.25
N LEU A 101 -6.80 -8.62 -2.35
CA LEU A 101 -5.39 -8.22 -2.48
C LEU A 101 -4.56 -8.68 -1.27
N VAL A 102 -5.09 -8.52 -0.05
CA VAL A 102 -4.44 -9.02 1.18
C VAL A 102 -4.27 -10.53 1.14
N GLN A 103 -5.28 -11.28 0.73
CA GLN A 103 -5.22 -12.74 0.63
C GLN A 103 -4.17 -13.21 -0.37
N GLU A 104 -4.03 -12.52 -1.51
CA GLU A 104 -2.99 -12.82 -2.51
C GLU A 104 -1.58 -12.53 -1.97
N CYS A 105 -1.40 -11.42 -1.23
CA CYS A 105 -0.15 -11.13 -0.50
C CYS A 105 0.17 -12.23 0.52
N PHE A 106 -0.82 -12.67 1.30
CA PHE A 106 -0.64 -13.76 2.26
C PHE A 106 -0.26 -15.08 1.62
N SER A 107 -0.85 -15.41 0.47
CA SER A 107 -0.46 -16.60 -0.27
C SER A 107 1.03 -16.55 -0.64
N GLY A 108 1.50 -15.44 -1.20
CA GLY A 108 2.90 -15.25 -1.53
C GLY A 108 3.84 -15.31 -0.31
N LEU A 109 3.45 -14.69 0.80
CA LEU A 109 4.23 -14.74 2.04
C LEU A 109 4.32 -16.18 2.61
N ARG A 110 3.23 -16.93 2.55
CA ARG A 110 3.18 -18.33 2.98
C ARG A 110 4.09 -19.20 2.12
N ASP A 111 4.06 -19.01 0.81
CA ASP A 111 4.93 -19.74 -0.13
C ASP A 111 6.41 -19.40 0.10
N ALA A 112 6.71 -18.19 0.60
CA ALA A 112 8.05 -17.79 1.04
C ALA A 112 8.43 -18.28 2.46
N GLY A 113 7.56 -19.05 3.13
CA GLY A 113 7.80 -19.59 4.48
C GLY A 113 7.61 -18.55 5.61
N ILE A 114 6.99 -17.42 5.34
CA ILE A 114 6.76 -16.38 6.33
C ILE A 114 5.51 -16.72 7.14
N GLN A 115 5.64 -16.74 8.47
CA GLN A 115 4.56 -17.13 9.39
C GLN A 115 3.78 -15.97 9.96
N ARG A 116 4.33 -14.74 9.94
CA ARG A 116 3.67 -13.56 10.52
C ARG A 116 3.94 -12.33 9.67
N ALA A 117 2.89 -11.55 9.45
CA ALA A 117 2.98 -10.23 8.83
C ALA A 117 2.61 -9.13 9.84
N ILE A 118 3.11 -7.92 9.60
CA ILE A 118 2.87 -6.72 10.39
C ILE A 118 2.47 -5.60 9.43
N ILE A 119 1.55 -4.74 9.88
CA ILE A 119 1.19 -3.49 9.22
C ILE A 119 1.30 -2.34 10.21
N LEU A 120 1.48 -1.14 9.69
CA LEU A 120 1.30 0.10 10.42
C LEU A 120 0.03 0.77 9.92
N VAL A 121 -0.86 1.10 10.83
CA VAL A 121 -2.10 1.84 10.55
C VAL A 121 -2.07 3.08 11.41
N ALA A 122 -2.32 4.25 10.82
CA ALA A 122 -2.39 5.49 11.58
C ALA A 122 -3.44 5.37 12.70
N ASP A 123 -3.15 5.88 13.87
CA ASP A 123 -3.97 5.71 15.07
C ASP A 123 -5.34 6.39 14.96
N ASP A 124 -5.44 7.46 14.17
CA ASP A 124 -6.65 8.18 13.82
C ASP A 124 -7.41 7.59 12.61
N ASN A 125 -6.82 6.63 11.89
CA ASN A 125 -7.48 5.94 10.78
C ASN A 125 -8.43 4.82 11.28
N ALA A 126 -9.54 5.23 11.88
CA ALA A 126 -10.53 4.29 12.42
C ALA A 126 -11.08 3.33 11.35
N ARG A 127 -11.30 3.82 10.12
CA ARG A 127 -11.82 3.02 9.01
C ARG A 127 -10.82 1.96 8.54
N GLY A 128 -9.54 2.33 8.45
CA GLY A 128 -8.47 1.38 8.14
C GLY A 128 -8.33 0.32 9.23
N ARG A 129 -8.36 0.70 10.51
CA ARG A 129 -8.31 -0.26 11.63
C ARG A 129 -9.48 -1.24 11.60
N GLU A 130 -10.69 -0.76 11.31
CA GLU A 130 -11.87 -1.62 11.16
C GLU A 130 -11.72 -2.61 10.00
N PHE A 131 -11.25 -2.14 8.83
CA PHE A 131 -10.96 -3.01 7.69
C PHE A 131 -10.00 -4.14 8.06
N TRP A 132 -8.88 -3.83 8.73
CA TRP A 132 -7.90 -4.83 9.10
C TRP A 132 -8.43 -5.83 10.11
N ARG A 133 -9.25 -5.40 11.09
CA ARG A 133 -9.96 -6.32 12.01
C ARG A 133 -10.89 -7.28 11.25
N HIS A 134 -11.62 -6.79 10.24
CA HIS A 134 -12.45 -7.64 9.36
C HIS A 134 -11.63 -8.61 8.49
N CYS A 135 -10.34 -8.37 8.34
CA CYS A 135 -9.39 -9.29 7.71
C CYS A 135 -8.68 -10.19 8.72
N ASP A 136 -9.20 -10.33 9.93
CA ASP A 136 -8.67 -11.15 11.03
C ASP A 136 -7.29 -10.70 11.53
N TRP A 137 -6.96 -9.41 11.40
CA TRP A 137 -5.78 -8.84 12.03
C TRP A 137 -6.07 -8.37 13.45
N GLU A 138 -5.11 -8.58 14.33
CA GLU A 138 -5.16 -8.15 15.74
C GLU A 138 -4.30 -6.91 15.96
N GLU A 139 -4.74 -6.01 16.83
CA GLU A 139 -3.92 -4.90 17.28
C GLU A 139 -2.86 -5.40 18.27
N LEU A 140 -1.62 -4.99 18.06
CA LEU A 140 -0.51 -5.36 18.93
C LEU A 140 -0.45 -4.37 20.09
N SER A 141 -0.84 -4.81 21.29
CA SER A 141 -0.69 -4.03 22.52
C SER A 141 0.73 -4.13 23.06
N GLY A 142 1.19 -3.09 23.77
CA GLY A 142 2.50 -3.08 24.43
C GLY A 142 3.68 -2.77 23.51
N ALA A 143 3.43 -2.34 22.28
CA ALA A 143 4.44 -1.87 21.34
C ALA A 143 4.05 -0.51 20.75
N VAL A 144 5.03 0.33 20.48
CA VAL A 144 4.87 1.58 19.74
C VAL A 144 5.79 1.57 18.54
N ALA A 145 5.34 2.18 17.45
CA ALA A 145 6.20 2.41 16.29
C ALA A 145 7.20 3.53 16.60
N MET A 146 8.47 3.33 16.28
CA MET A 146 9.53 4.33 16.40
C MET A 146 10.30 4.41 15.11
N GLY A 147 10.61 5.61 14.64
CA GLY A 147 11.35 5.87 13.41
C GLY A 147 12.55 6.78 13.68
N LYS A 148 13.59 6.63 12.88
CA LYS A 148 14.76 7.52 12.84
C LYS A 148 15.36 7.51 11.44
N ASP A 149 15.71 8.69 10.93
CA ASP A 149 16.44 8.81 9.67
C ASP A 149 17.84 8.21 9.81
N VAL A 150 18.22 7.41 8.82
CA VAL A 150 19.53 6.71 8.84
C VAL A 150 20.65 7.67 8.42
N GLY A 151 20.32 8.81 7.80
CA GLY A 151 21.26 9.79 7.29
C GLY A 151 21.84 9.42 5.92
N GLY A 152 22.47 10.39 5.24
CA GLY A 152 23.22 10.13 4.00
C GLY A 152 22.51 10.43 2.68
N PHE A 153 21.36 11.08 2.69
CA PHE A 153 20.77 11.65 1.49
C PHE A 153 21.00 13.16 1.46
N ALA A 154 21.90 13.62 0.61
CA ALA A 154 22.42 14.99 0.53
C ALA A 154 21.37 16.11 0.23
N ALA A 155 20.10 15.79 0.11
CA ALA A 155 19.04 16.77 -0.17
C ALA A 155 18.49 17.48 1.08
N ASN A 156 18.78 17.01 2.30
CA ASN A 156 18.26 17.59 3.55
C ASN A 156 19.27 18.42 4.35
N ASP A 157 20.55 18.36 4.00
CA ASP A 157 21.59 19.12 4.73
C ASP A 157 21.58 20.61 4.41
N GLU A 158 21.17 21.00 3.18
CA GLU A 158 21.07 22.42 2.81
C GLU A 158 19.92 23.14 3.54
N ALA A 159 18.82 22.45 3.85
CA ALA A 159 17.71 23.05 4.58
C ALA A 159 17.97 23.20 6.09
N ARG A 160 18.87 22.41 6.67
CA ARG A 160 19.27 22.52 8.08
C ARG A 160 20.29 23.63 8.32
N MET A 161 21.20 23.85 7.37
CA MET A 161 22.22 24.90 7.49
C MET A 161 21.64 26.32 7.45
N THR A 162 20.53 26.51 6.74
CA THR A 162 19.86 27.83 6.66
C THR A 162 19.08 28.21 7.92
N ASN A 163 18.72 27.26 8.78
CA ASN A 163 17.99 27.54 10.03
C ASN A 163 18.92 27.83 11.23
N ASP A 164 20.17 27.37 11.20
CA ASP A 164 21.12 27.65 12.29
C ASP A 164 21.80 29.01 12.13
N GLU A 165 21.89 29.57 10.93
CA GLU A 165 22.40 30.95 10.71
C GLU A 165 21.40 32.07 11.01
N ALA A 166 20.12 31.74 11.16
CA ALA A 166 19.07 32.72 11.51
C ALA A 166 18.86 32.85 13.03
N ALA A 167 19.61 32.12 13.87
CA ALA A 167 19.46 32.08 15.33
C ALA A 167 20.65 32.67 16.10
N THR A 168 21.50 33.52 15.44
CA THR A 168 22.58 34.23 16.13
C THR A 168 22.40 35.76 16.02
#